data_9c4b69f134097a0421e958ef07f9a399
#
_entry.id   9c4b69f134097a0421e958ef07f9a399
#
_cell.length_a   1.000
_cell.length_b   1.000
_cell.length_c   1.000
_cell.angle_alpha   90.00
_cell.angle_beta   90.00
_cell.angle_gamma   90.00
#
_symmetry.space_group_name_H-M   'P 1'
#
loop_
_entity.id
_entity.type
_entity.pdbx_description
1 polymer ?
#
loop_
_entity_poly.entity_id
_entity_poly.type
_entity_poly.pdbx_seq_one_letter_code
_entity_poly.pdbx_strand_id
1 'polypeptide(L)'
;MKNSLFAKTFAALILSSFLVLSAGTANAKRLTAAVADWTGGELTCQVAVAILEEELGYRIDRIEFASGTGLWEAIAAGDIDFACESWPSYAEADDVMLNTNLIYDGEVVKEYSGDGSVDAYTTGIIGMSDYYVPKYFVDANPDFKDWSDLNKYKDQFATPETGSKGRLIGCPVAGWNCHDQKRLDLLGIDFQADELGTEAAAIAEAVAAYERKEPFLLYLWEPHWFFGAYDMVGVKLPAHKTCDSFTEANNWKDCGTAAWPATGWAKDYTFNYGNPATFAKPENAKAAEFFTKMKFDNADQAVMLVEVKQKNRDLKEVVKEWKDANPDKWKNWIPK
;
A
#
# COMPACT_ATOMS: atom_id res chain seq x y z
N MET A 1 -62.89 -66.88 -41.91
CA MET A 1 -62.05 -67.02 -43.09
C MET A 1 -60.82 -66.09 -42.89
N LYS A 2 -59.65 -66.70 -42.95
CA LYS A 2 -58.31 -66.15 -43.33
C LYS A 2 -57.65 -65.12 -42.43
N ASN A 3 -56.65 -65.54 -41.71
CA ASN A 3 -55.20 -65.53 -41.93
C ASN A 3 -54.61 -64.19 -41.62
N SER A 4 -53.77 -64.12 -40.70
CA SER A 4 -52.34 -64.40 -40.49
C SER A 4 -51.53 -63.10 -40.73
N LEU A 5 -50.70 -62.69 -39.92
CA LEU A 5 -49.28 -63.01 -39.91
C LEU A 5 -48.56 -62.29 -38.77
N PHE A 6 -47.68 -63.01 -38.15
CA PHE A 6 -46.72 -62.52 -37.16
C PHE A 6 -45.72 -61.58 -37.80
N ALA A 7 -45.41 -60.52 -37.11
CA ALA A 7 -44.11 -59.84 -37.25
C ALA A 7 -43.56 -59.52 -35.85
N LYS A 8 -42.53 -60.27 -35.46
CA LYS A 8 -41.71 -59.98 -34.29
C LYS A 8 -40.79 -58.83 -34.62
N THR A 9 -40.87 -57.75 -33.89
CA THR A 9 -39.84 -56.70 -33.95
C THR A 9 -39.16 -56.65 -32.60
N PHE A 10 -37.88 -56.97 -32.64
CA PHE A 10 -36.90 -56.84 -31.54
C PHE A 10 -36.73 -55.36 -31.22
N ALA A 11 -37.12 -54.93 -30.03
CA ALA A 11 -36.74 -53.61 -29.51
C ALA A 11 -35.43 -53.78 -28.72
N ALA A 12 -34.34 -53.34 -29.34
CA ALA A 12 -33.06 -53.22 -28.65
C ALA A 12 -33.11 -52.01 -27.71
N LEU A 13 -33.12 -52.25 -26.40
CA LEU A 13 -32.93 -51.22 -25.40
C LEU A 13 -31.46 -50.77 -25.45
N ILE A 14 -31.20 -49.62 -26.02
CA ILE A 14 -29.92 -48.90 -25.86
C ILE A 14 -30.00 -48.19 -24.52
N LEU A 15 -29.35 -48.77 -23.50
CA LEU A 15 -29.12 -48.09 -22.22
C LEU A 15 -28.00 -47.06 -22.41
N SER A 16 -28.36 -45.82 -22.76
CA SER A 16 -27.43 -44.70 -22.77
C SER A 16 -27.12 -44.31 -21.34
N SER A 17 -25.99 -44.79 -20.83
CA SER A 17 -25.42 -44.31 -19.58
C SER A 17 -24.99 -42.85 -19.74
N PHE A 18 -25.85 -41.91 -19.38
CA PHE A 18 -25.45 -40.55 -19.14
C PHE A 18 -24.55 -40.52 -17.90
N LEU A 19 -23.23 -40.53 -18.11
CA LEU A 19 -22.30 -40.04 -17.11
C LEU A 19 -22.55 -38.56 -16.95
N VAL A 20 -23.37 -38.18 -15.99
CA VAL A 20 -23.40 -36.81 -15.50
C VAL A 20 -22.06 -36.60 -14.79
N LEU A 21 -21.08 -36.06 -15.52
CA LEU A 21 -19.96 -35.38 -14.86
C LEU A 21 -20.57 -34.23 -14.07
N SER A 22 -20.87 -34.44 -12.80
CA SER A 22 -21.01 -33.37 -11.85
C SER A 22 -19.64 -32.70 -11.76
N ALA A 23 -19.41 -31.69 -12.61
CA ALA A 23 -18.41 -30.69 -12.35
C ALA A 23 -18.83 -30.07 -11.01
N GLY A 24 -18.28 -30.59 -9.94
CA GLY A 24 -18.35 -29.95 -8.64
C GLY A 24 -17.83 -28.54 -8.87
N THR A 25 -18.70 -27.55 -8.74
CA THR A 25 -18.28 -26.18 -8.58
C THR A 25 -17.40 -26.16 -7.33
N ALA A 26 -16.09 -26.25 -7.52
CA ALA A 26 -15.16 -25.99 -6.44
C ALA A 26 -15.56 -24.61 -5.92
N ASN A 27 -16.13 -24.56 -4.71
CA ASN A 27 -16.41 -23.30 -4.06
C ASN A 27 -15.08 -22.55 -4.02
N ALA A 28 -14.99 -21.47 -4.79
CA ALA A 28 -13.81 -20.62 -4.79
C ALA A 28 -13.57 -20.18 -3.34
N LYS A 29 -12.34 -20.36 -2.87
CA LYS A 29 -11.92 -19.92 -1.54
C LYS A 29 -12.09 -18.41 -1.47
N ARG A 30 -12.79 -17.93 -0.47
CA ARG A 30 -13.11 -16.49 -0.35
C ARG A 30 -12.22 -15.84 0.70
N LEU A 31 -11.65 -14.69 0.37
CA LEU A 31 -10.93 -13.83 1.30
C LEU A 31 -11.42 -12.39 1.14
N THR A 32 -11.32 -11.62 2.21
CA THR A 32 -11.63 -10.19 2.24
C THR A 32 -10.34 -9.39 2.31
N ALA A 33 -10.13 -8.51 1.34
CA ALA A 33 -8.99 -7.59 1.28
C ALA A 33 -9.40 -6.17 1.64
N ALA A 34 -8.68 -5.52 2.54
CA ALA A 34 -8.73 -4.07 2.64
C ALA A 34 -7.93 -3.46 1.50
N VAL A 35 -8.56 -2.55 0.77
CA VAL A 35 -7.92 -1.75 -0.28
C VAL A 35 -7.55 -0.40 0.33
N ALA A 36 -6.29 -0.04 0.20
CA ALA A 36 -5.75 1.19 0.75
C ALA A 36 -6.39 2.43 0.12
N ASP A 37 -6.42 3.51 0.89
CA ASP A 37 -6.97 4.82 0.52
C ASP A 37 -5.93 5.74 -0.16
N TRP A 38 -4.79 5.18 -0.60
CA TRP A 38 -3.80 5.85 -1.46
C TRP A 38 -3.39 4.96 -2.64
N THR A 39 -2.91 5.62 -3.69
CA THR A 39 -2.70 4.99 -5.00
C THR A 39 -1.67 3.86 -4.99
N GLY A 40 -0.56 4.02 -4.26
CA GLY A 40 0.49 2.98 -4.19
C GLY A 40 -0.01 1.70 -3.54
N GLY A 41 -0.68 1.82 -2.41
CA GLY A 41 -1.28 0.69 -1.70
C GLY A 41 -2.41 0.02 -2.49
N GLU A 42 -3.27 0.81 -3.15
CA GLU A 42 -4.31 0.28 -4.05
C GLU A 42 -3.67 -0.57 -5.18
N LEU A 43 -2.59 -0.06 -5.79
CA LEU A 43 -1.88 -0.76 -6.87
C LEU A 43 -1.21 -2.04 -6.36
N THR A 44 -0.51 -2.00 -5.25
CA THR A 44 0.12 -3.19 -4.64
C THR A 44 -0.93 -4.24 -4.31
N CYS A 45 -2.07 -3.82 -3.77
CA CYS A 45 -3.17 -4.71 -3.47
C CYS A 45 -3.78 -5.31 -4.75
N GLN A 46 -3.94 -4.53 -5.82
CA GLN A 46 -4.45 -5.03 -7.09
C GLN A 46 -3.50 -6.08 -7.72
N VAL A 47 -2.18 -5.92 -7.58
CA VAL A 47 -1.19 -6.93 -8.00
C VAL A 47 -1.39 -8.23 -7.22
N ALA A 48 -1.46 -8.15 -5.88
CA ALA A 48 -1.68 -9.32 -5.03
C ALA A 48 -3.01 -10.02 -5.37
N VAL A 49 -4.09 -9.25 -5.48
CA VAL A 49 -5.43 -9.75 -5.75
C VAL A 49 -5.52 -10.41 -7.12
N ALA A 50 -4.94 -9.81 -8.16
CA ALA A 50 -4.93 -10.39 -9.51
C ALA A 50 -4.28 -11.79 -9.51
N ILE A 51 -3.18 -11.96 -8.79
CA ILE A 51 -2.49 -13.25 -8.71
C ILE A 51 -3.28 -14.24 -7.87
N LEU A 52 -3.83 -13.83 -6.72
CA LEU A 52 -4.66 -14.69 -5.88
C LEU A 52 -5.89 -15.21 -6.63
N GLU A 53 -6.54 -14.35 -7.42
CA GLU A 53 -7.73 -14.72 -8.19
C GLU A 53 -7.40 -15.57 -9.41
N GLU A 54 -6.47 -15.14 -10.24
CA GLU A 54 -6.22 -15.75 -11.55
C GLU A 54 -5.35 -17.01 -11.46
N GLU A 55 -4.37 -17.06 -10.53
CA GLU A 55 -3.41 -18.16 -10.46
C GLU A 55 -3.70 -19.14 -9.31
N LEU A 56 -4.26 -18.65 -8.22
CA LEU A 56 -4.52 -19.47 -7.02
C LEU A 56 -6.00 -19.80 -6.81
N GLY A 57 -6.90 -19.23 -7.64
CA GLY A 57 -8.32 -19.54 -7.67
C GLY A 57 -9.11 -19.06 -6.46
N TYR A 58 -8.64 -18.00 -5.81
CA TYR A 58 -9.38 -17.32 -4.76
C TYR A 58 -10.45 -16.41 -5.35
N ARG A 59 -11.44 -16.07 -4.55
CA ARG A 59 -12.36 -14.96 -4.79
C ARG A 59 -12.11 -13.92 -3.72
N ILE A 60 -11.77 -12.71 -4.13
CA ILE A 60 -11.42 -11.64 -3.20
C ILE A 60 -12.52 -10.60 -3.14
N ASP A 61 -13.14 -10.45 -1.98
CA ASP A 61 -14.03 -9.33 -1.69
C ASP A 61 -13.17 -8.14 -1.27
N ARG A 62 -13.30 -7.01 -1.98
CA ARG A 62 -12.51 -5.79 -1.76
C ARG A 62 -13.32 -4.79 -0.97
N ILE A 63 -12.75 -4.27 0.10
CA ILE A 63 -13.36 -3.25 0.95
C ILE A 63 -12.40 -2.07 1.00
N GLU A 64 -12.86 -0.89 0.61
CA GLU A 64 -12.11 0.35 0.87
C GLU A 64 -12.05 0.56 2.38
N PHE A 65 -10.85 0.72 2.90
CA PHE A 65 -10.63 0.89 4.32
C PHE A 65 -9.50 1.89 4.55
N ALA A 66 -9.77 2.88 5.38
CA ALA A 66 -8.76 3.87 5.74
C ALA A 66 -7.60 3.20 6.49
N SER A 67 -6.38 3.57 6.12
CA SER A 67 -5.19 3.08 6.79
C SER A 67 -5.08 3.58 8.22
N GLY A 68 -4.32 2.88 9.05
CA GLY A 68 -4.10 3.22 10.45
C GLY A 68 -4.54 2.12 11.41
N THR A 69 -4.63 2.46 12.70
CA THR A 69 -4.91 1.52 13.79
C THR A 69 -6.20 0.73 13.59
N GLY A 70 -7.26 1.38 13.08
CA GLY A 70 -8.55 0.71 12.86
C GLY A 70 -8.48 -0.42 11.83
N LEU A 71 -7.64 -0.29 10.80
CA LEU A 71 -7.40 -1.36 9.83
C LEU A 71 -6.72 -2.55 10.50
N TRP A 72 -5.69 -2.29 11.30
CA TRP A 72 -4.99 -3.34 12.03
C TRP A 72 -5.92 -4.09 12.99
N GLU A 73 -6.77 -3.36 13.74
CA GLU A 73 -7.77 -3.95 14.63
C GLU A 73 -8.78 -4.82 13.88
N ALA A 74 -9.26 -4.39 12.71
CA ALA A 74 -10.18 -5.16 11.87
C ALA A 74 -9.54 -6.47 11.36
N ILE A 75 -8.25 -6.44 11.02
CA ILE A 75 -7.49 -7.65 10.65
C ILE A 75 -7.32 -8.55 11.87
N ALA A 76 -6.92 -8.01 13.02
CA ALA A 76 -6.76 -8.77 14.25
C ALA A 76 -8.07 -9.47 14.67
N ALA A 77 -9.21 -8.80 14.53
CA ALA A 77 -10.53 -9.34 14.79
C ALA A 77 -11.00 -10.40 13.78
N GLY A 78 -10.40 -10.43 12.59
CA GLY A 78 -10.79 -11.33 11.49
C GLY A 78 -11.98 -10.83 10.65
N ASP A 79 -12.32 -9.55 10.74
CA ASP A 79 -13.31 -8.90 9.88
C ASP A 79 -12.74 -8.65 8.47
N ILE A 80 -11.42 -8.51 8.38
CA ILE A 80 -10.62 -8.40 7.16
C ILE A 80 -9.54 -9.48 7.21
N ASP A 81 -9.37 -10.23 6.11
CA ASP A 81 -8.40 -11.31 6.05
C ASP A 81 -6.98 -10.81 5.77
N PHE A 82 -6.85 -9.76 4.95
CA PHE A 82 -5.55 -9.14 4.65
C PHE A 82 -5.66 -7.69 4.17
N ALA A 83 -4.57 -6.97 4.28
CA ALA A 83 -4.35 -5.66 3.69
C ALA A 83 -2.97 -5.58 3.05
N CYS A 84 -2.79 -4.67 2.10
CA CYS A 84 -1.54 -4.53 1.36
C CYS A 84 -0.86 -3.20 1.66
N GLU A 85 0.46 -3.24 1.75
CA GLU A 85 1.35 -2.08 1.84
C GLU A 85 1.06 -1.16 3.03
N SER A 86 1.33 -1.66 4.22
CA SER A 86 1.37 -0.83 5.42
C SER A 86 2.77 -0.26 5.65
N TRP A 87 2.82 0.97 6.16
CA TRP A 87 4.05 1.71 6.42
C TRP A 87 4.27 1.86 7.92
N PRO A 88 5.17 1.08 8.53
CA PRO A 88 5.29 0.98 9.99
C PRO A 88 5.76 2.26 10.68
N SER A 89 6.51 3.15 10.00
CA SER A 89 6.99 4.39 10.64
C SER A 89 5.88 5.38 11.00
N TYR A 90 4.67 5.17 10.51
CA TYR A 90 3.48 5.96 10.84
C TYR A 90 2.69 5.37 12.02
N ALA A 91 2.92 4.12 12.37
CA ALA A 91 2.34 3.57 13.57
C ALA A 91 2.99 4.22 14.79
N GLU A 92 2.21 4.73 15.73
CA GLU A 92 2.73 5.02 17.05
C GLU A 92 3.23 3.69 17.61
N ALA A 93 4.55 3.60 17.85
CA ALA A 93 5.29 2.35 17.96
C ALA A 93 4.78 1.41 19.07
N ASP A 94 4.03 1.92 20.03
CA ASP A 94 3.74 1.16 21.22
C ASP A 94 2.49 0.28 21.14
N ASP A 95 1.48 0.62 20.31
CA ASP A 95 0.21 -0.09 20.36
C ASP A 95 0.01 -1.13 19.25
N VAL A 96 0.30 -0.79 17.98
CA VAL A 96 0.03 -1.67 16.83
C VAL A 96 1.16 -2.67 16.62
N MET A 97 2.41 -2.20 16.69
CA MET A 97 3.56 -3.03 16.32
C MET A 97 3.92 -4.06 17.38
N LEU A 98 3.61 -3.81 18.67
CA LEU A 98 3.84 -4.77 19.75
C LEU A 98 3.02 -6.06 19.59
N ASN A 99 1.92 -6.00 18.87
CA ASN A 99 0.99 -7.12 18.69
C ASN A 99 1.08 -7.77 17.29
N THR A 100 2.05 -7.38 16.49
CA THR A 100 2.23 -7.90 15.13
C THR A 100 3.34 -8.95 15.08
N ASN A 101 3.09 -10.09 14.45
CA ASN A 101 4.14 -11.03 14.08
C ASN A 101 4.85 -10.53 12.83
N LEU A 102 6.11 -10.16 12.96
CA LEU A 102 6.92 -9.87 11.79
C LEU A 102 7.32 -11.17 11.10
N ILE A 103 6.94 -11.33 9.85
CA ILE A 103 7.35 -12.43 8.99
C ILE A 103 8.43 -11.92 8.04
N TYR A 104 9.66 -12.43 8.21
CA TYR A 104 10.79 -12.11 7.36
C TYR A 104 11.35 -13.41 6.77
N ASP A 105 11.47 -13.47 5.44
CA ASP A 105 11.87 -14.69 4.72
C ASP A 105 11.06 -15.94 5.09
N GLY A 106 9.78 -15.76 5.43
CA GLY A 106 8.87 -16.85 5.78
C GLY A 106 8.95 -17.34 7.23
N GLU A 107 9.82 -16.75 8.04
CA GLU A 107 10.01 -17.09 9.45
C GLU A 107 9.53 -15.96 10.37
N VAL A 108 8.98 -16.32 11.52
CA VAL A 108 8.59 -15.32 12.53
C VAL A 108 9.85 -14.84 13.25
N VAL A 109 10.12 -13.53 13.15
CA VAL A 109 11.22 -12.88 13.86
C VAL A 109 10.80 -12.64 15.31
N LYS A 110 11.04 -13.60 16.19
CA LYS A 110 10.48 -13.66 17.57
C LYS A 110 10.85 -12.46 18.44
N GLU A 111 12.04 -11.92 18.30
CA GLU A 111 12.52 -10.77 19.07
C GLU A 111 11.79 -9.47 18.73
N TYR A 112 11.15 -9.44 17.55
CA TYR A 112 10.38 -8.30 17.04
C TYR A 112 8.89 -8.57 16.96
N SER A 113 8.44 -9.77 17.34
CA SER A 113 7.03 -10.15 17.25
C SER A 113 6.28 -9.87 18.54
N GLY A 114 5.03 -9.50 18.41
CA GLY A 114 4.08 -9.29 19.50
C GLY A 114 3.31 -10.57 19.87
N ASP A 115 2.04 -10.42 20.22
CA ASP A 115 1.15 -11.50 20.64
C ASP A 115 0.63 -12.39 19.51
N GLY A 116 0.88 -12.02 18.26
CA GLY A 116 0.45 -12.77 17.09
C GLY A 116 -0.95 -12.44 16.60
N SER A 117 -1.50 -11.30 16.97
CA SER A 117 -2.83 -10.87 16.52
C SER A 117 -2.88 -10.57 15.02
N VAL A 118 -1.77 -10.14 14.42
CA VAL A 118 -1.61 -9.87 12.98
C VAL A 118 -0.25 -10.37 12.52
N ASP A 119 -0.21 -10.98 11.33
CA ASP A 119 1.03 -11.30 10.62
C ASP A 119 1.39 -10.16 9.66
N ALA A 120 2.67 -9.76 9.63
CA ALA A 120 3.21 -8.77 8.70
C ALA A 120 4.23 -9.41 7.75
N TYR A 121 3.97 -9.35 6.46
CA TYR A 121 4.81 -9.91 5.39
C TYR A 121 5.43 -8.78 4.59
N THR A 122 6.76 -8.75 4.44
CA THR A 122 7.43 -7.69 3.66
C THR A 122 6.96 -7.68 2.21
N THR A 123 6.61 -6.50 1.68
CA THR A 123 6.12 -6.36 0.29
C THR A 123 7.25 -6.34 -0.74
N GLY A 124 8.42 -5.85 -0.37
CA GLY A 124 9.53 -5.48 -1.25
C GLY A 124 9.57 -3.99 -1.59
N ILE A 125 8.47 -3.25 -1.36
CA ILE A 125 8.44 -1.78 -1.50
C ILE A 125 9.18 -1.16 -0.32
N ILE A 126 10.06 -0.21 -0.63
CA ILE A 126 10.79 0.59 0.35
C ILE A 126 10.31 2.03 0.23
N GLY A 127 9.68 2.52 1.29
CA GLY A 127 9.09 3.85 1.36
C GLY A 127 10.01 4.91 1.95
N MET A 128 9.83 6.15 1.53
CA MET A 128 10.47 7.33 2.09
C MET A 128 9.52 8.52 2.00
N SER A 129 9.26 9.16 3.11
CA SER A 129 8.43 10.37 3.16
C SER A 129 9.24 11.59 3.57
N ASP A 130 8.87 12.74 3.04
CA ASP A 130 9.51 14.02 3.37
C ASP A 130 8.56 15.17 3.02
N TYR A 131 8.98 16.40 3.30
CA TYR A 131 8.41 17.60 2.72
C TYR A 131 9.21 18.01 1.48
N TYR A 132 8.50 18.51 0.49
CA TYR A 132 9.08 18.87 -0.80
C TYR A 132 8.63 20.26 -1.22
N VAL A 133 9.52 20.96 -1.92
CA VAL A 133 9.25 22.23 -2.58
C VAL A 133 9.52 22.10 -4.08
N PRO A 134 8.87 22.89 -4.95
CA PRO A 134 9.17 22.87 -6.37
C PRO A 134 10.62 23.29 -6.65
N LYS A 135 11.26 22.63 -7.62
CA LYS A 135 12.62 22.95 -8.01
C LYS A 135 12.78 24.43 -8.45
N TYR A 136 11.78 25.02 -9.13
CA TYR A 136 11.83 26.42 -9.53
C TYR A 136 11.89 27.40 -8.34
N PHE A 137 11.33 27.02 -7.19
CA PHE A 137 11.47 27.79 -5.95
C PHE A 137 12.93 27.78 -5.47
N VAL A 138 13.56 26.61 -5.45
CA VAL A 138 14.97 26.47 -5.03
C VAL A 138 15.90 27.21 -5.99
N ASP A 139 15.65 27.11 -7.30
CA ASP A 139 16.44 27.80 -8.33
C ASP A 139 16.34 29.32 -8.19
N ALA A 140 15.17 29.86 -7.80
CA ALA A 140 14.97 31.28 -7.54
C ALA A 140 15.52 31.73 -6.17
N ASN A 141 15.75 30.83 -5.24
CA ASN A 141 16.19 31.08 -3.86
C ASN A 141 17.45 30.26 -3.54
N PRO A 142 18.63 30.56 -4.12
CA PRO A 142 19.81 29.70 -3.97
C PRO A 142 20.37 29.62 -2.55
N ASP A 143 19.89 30.45 -1.63
CA ASP A 143 20.22 30.41 -0.21
C ASP A 143 19.33 29.46 0.58
N PHE A 144 18.27 28.91 -0.02
CA PHE A 144 17.48 27.85 0.58
C PHE A 144 18.26 26.52 0.54
N LYS A 145 18.52 25.91 1.70
CA LYS A 145 19.36 24.71 1.82
C LYS A 145 18.61 23.51 2.42
N ASP A 146 17.83 23.78 3.46
CA ASP A 146 17.12 22.75 4.20
C ASP A 146 15.91 23.34 4.97
N TRP A 147 15.26 22.50 5.76
CA TRP A 147 14.09 22.86 6.55
C TRP A 147 14.27 24.10 7.45
N SER A 148 15.48 24.36 7.94
CA SER A 148 15.75 25.49 8.85
C SER A 148 15.64 26.84 8.16
N ASP A 149 15.69 26.85 6.82
CA ASP A 149 15.52 28.06 6.02
C ASP A 149 14.06 28.41 5.72
N LEU A 150 13.11 27.48 5.95
CA LEU A 150 11.69 27.67 5.62
C LEU A 150 11.12 28.97 6.19
N ASN A 151 11.46 29.32 7.42
CA ASN A 151 10.98 30.56 8.05
C ASN A 151 11.42 31.85 7.35
N LYS A 152 12.56 31.84 6.65
CA LYS A 152 13.01 33.00 5.85
C LYS A 152 12.10 33.31 4.66
N TYR A 153 11.43 32.25 4.18
CA TYR A 153 10.63 32.32 2.97
C TYR A 153 9.13 32.14 3.22
N LYS A 154 8.70 32.02 4.48
CA LYS A 154 7.33 31.67 4.85
C LYS A 154 6.27 32.54 4.17
N ASP A 155 6.55 33.82 3.97
CA ASP A 155 5.62 34.76 3.32
C ASP A 155 5.34 34.38 1.84
N GLN A 156 6.26 33.65 1.20
CA GLN A 156 6.03 33.14 -0.15
C GLN A 156 5.12 31.91 -0.18
N PHE A 157 4.94 31.26 0.95
CA PHE A 157 4.09 30.07 1.15
C PHE A 157 2.79 30.42 1.85
N ALA A 158 2.62 31.68 2.29
CA ALA A 158 1.43 32.10 3.02
C ALA A 158 0.21 32.19 2.08
N THR A 159 -0.96 31.86 2.61
CA THR A 159 -2.24 32.01 1.94
C THR A 159 -3.18 32.89 2.76
N PRO A 160 -4.31 33.36 2.21
CA PRO A 160 -5.29 34.11 3.00
C PRO A 160 -5.74 33.35 4.25
N GLU A 161 -5.81 32.03 4.21
CA GLU A 161 -6.26 31.16 5.29
C GLU A 161 -5.20 31.02 6.39
N THR A 162 -3.91 31.00 6.03
CA THR A 162 -2.82 30.85 7.00
C THR A 162 -2.32 32.18 7.56
N GLY A 163 -2.74 33.30 6.95
CA GLY A 163 -2.38 34.65 7.38
C GLY A 163 -0.87 34.92 7.26
N SER A 164 -0.16 35.06 8.39
CA SER A 164 1.30 35.31 8.41
C SER A 164 2.15 34.05 8.47
N LYS A 165 1.51 32.85 8.52
CA LYS A 165 2.22 31.59 8.52
C LYS A 165 2.35 31.07 7.10
N GLY A 166 3.47 30.37 6.82
CA GLY A 166 3.55 29.57 5.61
C GLY A 166 2.52 28.44 5.65
N ARG A 167 2.21 27.87 4.50
CA ARG A 167 1.29 26.73 4.38
C ARG A 167 2.04 25.47 3.98
N LEU A 168 1.73 24.38 4.67
CA LEU A 168 2.08 23.02 4.26
C LEU A 168 0.81 22.36 3.72
N ILE A 169 0.81 21.91 2.46
CA ILE A 169 -0.13 20.91 1.98
C ILE A 169 0.32 19.62 2.63
N GLY A 170 -0.32 19.30 3.76
CA GLY A 170 0.11 18.25 4.67
C GLY A 170 -0.32 16.86 4.24
N CYS A 171 0.00 15.92 5.08
CA CYS A 171 -0.48 14.56 4.99
C CYS A 171 -2.00 14.55 4.86
N PRO A 172 -2.54 13.95 3.81
CA PRO A 172 -3.93 14.24 3.43
C PRO A 172 -4.97 13.64 4.37
N VAL A 173 -4.63 12.59 5.12
CA VAL A 173 -5.58 11.84 5.93
C VAL A 173 -5.09 11.78 7.38
N ALA A 174 -5.88 12.30 8.31
CA ALA A 174 -5.54 12.32 9.75
C ALA A 174 -5.22 10.91 10.30
N GLY A 175 -5.92 9.89 9.82
CA GLY A 175 -5.71 8.49 10.22
C GLY A 175 -4.34 7.91 9.85
N TRP A 176 -3.57 8.59 9.00
CA TRP A 176 -2.21 8.16 8.66
C TRP A 176 -1.17 8.53 9.72
N ASN A 177 -1.54 9.33 10.74
CA ASN A 177 -0.68 9.70 11.87
C ASN A 177 0.65 10.38 11.46
N CYS A 178 0.63 11.24 10.46
CA CYS A 178 1.82 11.95 9.98
C CYS A 178 2.35 12.99 10.97
N HIS A 179 1.50 13.49 11.85
CA HIS A 179 1.84 14.48 12.90
C HIS A 179 2.46 15.78 12.37
N ASP A 180 2.06 16.24 11.18
CA ASP A 180 2.68 17.37 10.49
C ASP A 180 2.69 18.64 11.33
N GLN A 181 1.56 19.08 11.89
CA GLN A 181 1.54 20.30 12.70
C GLN A 181 2.44 20.18 13.93
N LYS A 182 2.43 19.02 14.59
CA LYS A 182 3.29 18.77 15.75
C LYS A 182 4.78 18.80 15.36
N ARG A 183 5.14 18.28 14.17
CA ARG A 183 6.52 18.35 13.65
C ARG A 183 6.92 19.79 13.35
N LEU A 184 6.08 20.57 12.69
CA LEU A 184 6.33 21.98 12.42
C LEU A 184 6.57 22.77 13.71
N ASP A 185 5.71 22.57 14.71
CA ASP A 185 5.81 23.24 16.01
C ASP A 185 7.09 22.88 16.76
N LEU A 186 7.45 21.59 16.82
CA LEU A 186 8.65 21.11 17.49
C LEU A 186 9.96 21.57 16.83
N LEU A 187 9.95 21.73 15.50
CA LEU A 187 11.06 22.26 14.72
C LEU A 187 11.08 23.79 14.67
N GLY A 188 10.09 24.45 15.24
CA GLY A 188 9.97 25.91 15.20
C GLY A 188 9.73 26.46 13.78
N ILE A 189 9.10 25.69 12.91
CA ILE A 189 8.72 26.09 11.56
C ILE A 189 7.36 26.80 11.62
N ASP A 190 7.34 28.08 11.29
CA ASP A 190 6.15 28.95 11.40
C ASP A 190 5.21 28.74 10.20
N PHE A 191 4.72 27.49 10.06
CA PHE A 191 3.79 27.05 9.03
C PHE A 191 2.56 26.42 9.67
N GLN A 192 1.48 26.40 8.91
CA GLN A 192 0.27 25.66 9.21
C GLN A 192 0.15 24.48 8.27
N ALA A 193 -0.09 23.30 8.82
CA ALA A 193 -0.39 22.10 8.05
C ALA A 193 -1.90 22.02 7.76
N ASP A 194 -2.24 21.80 6.50
CA ASP A 194 -3.61 21.58 6.04
C ASP A 194 -3.78 20.14 5.59
N GLU A 195 -4.72 19.43 6.21
CA GLU A 195 -5.13 18.08 5.85
C GLU A 195 -6.34 18.16 4.91
N LEU A 196 -6.18 17.71 3.67
CA LEU A 196 -7.21 17.87 2.63
C LEU A 196 -8.16 16.67 2.49
N GLY A 197 -8.01 15.68 3.36
CA GLY A 197 -8.90 14.53 3.48
C GLY A 197 -8.63 13.36 2.50
N THR A 198 -7.93 13.61 1.39
CA THR A 198 -7.55 12.56 0.42
C THR A 198 -6.24 12.89 -0.29
N GLU A 199 -5.48 11.86 -0.72
CA GLU A 199 -4.32 12.02 -1.60
C GLU A 199 -4.69 12.85 -2.84
N ALA A 200 -5.81 12.51 -3.49
CA ALA A 200 -6.23 13.19 -4.72
C ALA A 200 -6.44 14.69 -4.54
N ALA A 201 -7.01 15.14 -3.40
CA ALA A 201 -7.21 16.55 -3.12
C ALA A 201 -5.88 17.27 -2.88
N ALA A 202 -4.97 16.70 -2.09
CA ALA A 202 -3.65 17.26 -1.83
C ALA A 202 -2.83 17.39 -3.12
N ILE A 203 -2.83 16.36 -3.94
CA ILE A 203 -2.12 16.36 -5.22
C ILE A 203 -2.73 17.33 -6.23
N ALA A 204 -4.05 17.43 -6.32
CA ALA A 204 -4.71 18.38 -7.23
C ALA A 204 -4.34 19.84 -6.87
N GLU A 205 -4.25 20.16 -5.60
CA GLU A 205 -3.85 21.49 -5.14
C GLU A 205 -2.37 21.76 -5.45
N ALA A 206 -1.48 20.80 -5.20
CA ALA A 206 -0.07 20.90 -5.54
C ALA A 206 0.15 21.09 -7.06
N VAL A 207 -0.58 20.34 -7.90
CA VAL A 207 -0.56 20.47 -9.36
C VAL A 207 -0.98 21.89 -9.77
N ALA A 208 -2.11 22.37 -9.24
CA ALA A 208 -2.61 23.70 -9.55
C ALA A 208 -1.59 24.81 -9.18
N ALA A 209 -0.95 24.71 -8.01
CA ALA A 209 0.10 25.63 -7.59
C ALA A 209 1.35 25.53 -8.50
N TYR A 210 1.76 24.30 -8.87
CA TYR A 210 2.89 24.07 -9.76
C TYR A 210 2.67 24.69 -11.15
N GLU A 211 1.49 24.54 -11.73
CA GLU A 211 1.13 25.13 -13.03
C GLU A 211 1.16 26.65 -13.01
N ARG A 212 0.76 27.28 -11.89
CA ARG A 212 0.83 28.73 -11.69
C ARG A 212 2.23 29.22 -11.33
N LYS A 213 3.20 28.32 -11.13
CA LYS A 213 4.54 28.62 -10.63
C LYS A 213 4.54 29.30 -9.25
N GLU A 214 3.55 29.01 -8.44
CA GLU A 214 3.46 29.47 -7.06
C GLU A 214 4.32 28.56 -6.16
N PRO A 215 5.08 29.10 -5.20
CA PRO A 215 5.75 28.29 -4.20
C PRO A 215 4.74 27.54 -3.33
N PHE A 216 5.01 26.26 -3.04
CA PHE A 216 4.27 25.46 -2.08
C PHE A 216 5.18 24.48 -1.36
N LEU A 217 4.80 24.10 -0.14
CA LEU A 217 5.39 23.03 0.62
C LEU A 217 4.41 21.88 0.65
N LEU A 218 4.85 20.69 0.26
CA LEU A 218 4.01 19.50 0.11
C LEU A 218 4.59 18.34 0.91
N TYR A 219 3.75 17.67 1.71
CA TYR A 219 4.02 16.32 2.17
C TYR A 219 3.89 15.33 1.01
N LEU A 220 4.91 14.50 0.78
CA LEU A 220 4.89 13.50 -0.27
C LEU A 220 5.79 12.31 0.13
N TRP A 221 5.63 11.21 -0.58
CA TRP A 221 6.40 9.99 -0.34
C TRP A 221 6.89 9.35 -1.64
N GLU A 222 7.92 8.51 -1.54
CA GLU A 222 8.41 7.70 -2.64
C GLU A 222 8.19 6.20 -2.33
N PRO A 223 7.80 5.40 -3.35
CA PRO A 223 7.53 5.78 -4.73
C PRO A 223 6.20 6.51 -4.92
N HIS A 224 6.19 7.55 -5.74
CA HIS A 224 4.99 8.30 -6.12
C HIS A 224 5.11 8.85 -7.56
N TRP A 225 4.02 8.80 -8.32
CA TRP A 225 3.99 9.24 -9.71
C TRP A 225 4.32 10.72 -9.91
N PHE A 226 4.08 11.55 -8.89
CA PHE A 226 4.28 13.00 -8.93
C PHE A 226 5.71 13.38 -9.32
N PHE A 227 6.71 12.65 -8.83
CA PHE A 227 8.12 12.89 -9.16
C PHE A 227 8.47 12.60 -10.61
N GLY A 228 7.69 11.80 -11.31
CA GLY A 228 7.85 11.58 -12.74
C GLY A 228 7.30 12.71 -13.61
N ALA A 229 6.45 13.56 -13.05
CA ALA A 229 5.77 14.66 -13.76
C ALA A 229 6.26 16.05 -13.36
N TYR A 230 6.74 16.21 -12.12
CA TYR A 230 7.05 17.51 -11.52
C TYR A 230 8.42 17.48 -10.83
N ASP A 231 9.27 18.48 -11.12
CA ASP A 231 10.59 18.60 -10.51
C ASP A 231 10.46 19.13 -9.09
N MET A 232 10.65 18.26 -8.11
CA MET A 232 10.56 18.58 -6.68
C MET A 232 11.91 18.40 -5.99
N VAL A 233 12.12 19.12 -4.89
CA VAL A 233 13.32 19.07 -4.06
C VAL A 233 12.89 18.85 -2.61
N GLY A 234 13.42 17.81 -1.96
CA GLY A 234 13.18 17.55 -0.53
C GLY A 234 13.79 18.66 0.34
N VAL A 235 13.07 19.06 1.38
CA VAL A 235 13.53 20.12 2.31
C VAL A 235 14.55 19.64 3.32
N LYS A 236 14.92 18.36 3.27
CA LYS A 236 15.95 17.74 4.14
C LYS A 236 15.67 17.96 5.62
N LEU A 237 14.57 17.44 6.10
CA LEU A 237 14.25 17.44 7.54
C LEU A 237 15.40 16.84 8.37
N PRO A 238 15.47 17.11 9.70
CA PRO A 238 16.44 16.47 10.55
C PRO A 238 16.37 14.96 10.38
N ALA A 239 17.53 14.30 10.27
CA ALA A 239 17.58 12.87 10.05
C ALA A 239 16.83 12.12 11.15
N HIS A 240 16.02 11.15 10.74
CA HIS A 240 15.44 10.20 11.67
C HIS A 240 16.59 9.45 12.39
N LYS A 241 16.43 9.19 13.69
CA LYS A 241 17.40 8.42 14.43
C LYS A 241 17.38 6.98 13.91
N THR A 242 18.40 6.60 13.19
CA THR A 242 18.63 5.20 12.82
C THR A 242 19.33 4.47 13.95
N CYS A 243 19.01 3.20 14.14
CA CYS A 243 19.75 2.33 15.03
C CYS A 243 20.96 1.71 14.32
N ASP A 244 22.02 1.40 15.05
CA ASP A 244 23.24 0.81 14.46
C ASP A 244 22.98 -0.56 13.84
N SER A 245 21.94 -1.25 14.28
CA SER A 245 21.52 -2.58 13.82
C SER A 245 20.32 -2.55 12.89
N PHE A 246 20.04 -1.41 12.24
CA PHE A 246 18.89 -1.29 11.35
C PHE A 246 18.95 -2.29 10.21
N THR A 247 17.92 -3.11 10.12
CA THR A 247 17.70 -4.09 9.07
C THR A 247 16.25 -4.05 8.61
N GLU A 248 15.92 -4.71 7.51
CA GLU A 248 14.53 -4.87 7.07
C GLU A 248 13.66 -5.51 8.16
N ALA A 249 14.22 -6.48 8.91
CA ALA A 249 13.50 -7.19 9.95
C ALA A 249 13.18 -6.35 11.20
N ASN A 250 13.98 -5.30 11.51
CA ASN A 250 13.80 -4.47 12.69
C ASN A 250 13.41 -3.02 12.38
N ASN A 251 12.96 -2.75 11.18
CA ASN A 251 12.69 -1.43 10.63
C ASN A 251 11.96 -0.46 11.57
N TRP A 252 11.04 -0.90 12.39
CA TRP A 252 10.25 -0.01 13.24
C TRP A 252 10.62 -0.10 14.74
N LYS A 253 11.20 -1.21 15.22
CA LYS A 253 11.38 -1.43 16.68
C LYS A 253 12.60 -0.73 17.26
N ASP A 254 13.74 -0.86 16.61
CA ASP A 254 15.00 -0.40 17.18
C ASP A 254 15.43 0.97 16.67
N CYS A 255 14.80 1.44 15.60
CA CYS A 255 15.12 2.71 14.98
C CYS A 255 14.39 3.90 15.59
N GLY A 256 13.85 3.66 16.75
CA GLY A 256 13.50 4.62 17.78
C GLY A 256 12.75 5.88 17.36
N THR A 257 11.61 6.00 17.97
CA THR A 257 10.74 7.17 17.87
C THR A 257 11.04 8.22 18.93
N ALA A 258 12.12 8.11 19.72
CA ALA A 258 12.38 8.99 20.85
C ALA A 258 12.39 10.49 20.50
N ALA A 259 12.73 10.86 19.25
CA ALA A 259 12.68 12.22 18.75
C ALA A 259 11.48 12.47 17.80
N TRP A 260 10.69 11.47 17.52
CA TRP A 260 9.51 11.59 16.67
C TRP A 260 8.41 12.45 17.35
N PRO A 261 7.76 13.38 16.65
CA PRO A 261 7.94 13.73 15.24
C PRO A 261 8.91 14.90 14.97
N ALA A 262 9.83 15.27 15.86
CA ALA A 262 10.81 16.35 15.65
C ALA A 262 11.94 15.98 14.65
N THR A 263 11.74 14.97 13.83
CA THR A 263 12.65 14.49 12.78
C THR A 263 11.89 14.28 11.48
N GLY A 264 12.57 13.99 10.39
CA GLY A 264 11.99 13.37 9.19
C GLY A 264 11.50 11.96 9.50
N TRP A 265 10.89 11.34 8.51
CA TRP A 265 10.45 9.94 8.61
C TRP A 265 11.62 8.95 8.53
N ALA A 266 11.43 7.78 9.11
CA ALA A 266 12.30 6.65 8.85
C ALA A 266 12.11 6.18 7.39
N LYS A 267 13.12 5.47 6.88
CA LYS A 267 12.95 4.66 5.68
C LYS A 267 12.07 3.46 6.05
N ASP A 268 10.95 3.29 5.37
CA ASP A 268 10.02 2.20 5.61
C ASP A 268 10.26 0.99 4.72
N TYR A 269 10.38 -0.18 5.34
CA TYR A 269 10.15 -1.47 4.69
C TYR A 269 8.68 -1.80 4.87
N THR A 270 7.89 -1.76 3.79
CA THR A 270 6.45 -1.88 3.88
C THR A 270 5.99 -3.33 4.00
N PHE A 271 4.79 -3.52 4.54
CA PHE A 271 4.25 -4.84 4.84
C PHE A 271 2.85 -5.06 4.28
N ASN A 272 2.56 -6.29 3.87
CA ASN A 272 1.19 -6.79 3.79
C ASN A 272 0.80 -7.34 5.15
N TYR A 273 -0.38 -7.01 5.63
CA TYR A 273 -0.93 -7.58 6.87
C TYR A 273 -1.87 -8.74 6.57
N GLY A 274 -1.88 -9.74 7.44
CA GLY A 274 -2.77 -10.88 7.35
C GLY A 274 -3.31 -11.33 8.70
N ASN A 275 -4.53 -11.86 8.69
CA ASN A 275 -5.10 -12.49 9.88
C ASN A 275 -4.52 -13.90 10.07
N PRO A 276 -3.79 -14.18 11.17
CA PRO A 276 -3.14 -15.47 11.39
C PRO A 276 -4.13 -16.65 11.42
N ALA A 277 -5.31 -16.47 12.03
CA ALA A 277 -6.31 -17.52 12.12
C ALA A 277 -6.91 -17.87 10.75
N THR A 278 -7.07 -16.89 9.86
CA THR A 278 -7.49 -17.12 8.47
C THR A 278 -6.40 -17.85 7.69
N PHE A 279 -5.15 -17.43 7.79
CA PHE A 279 -4.05 -18.03 7.04
C PHE A 279 -3.60 -19.39 7.57
N ALA A 280 -3.87 -19.71 8.83
CA ALA A 280 -3.66 -21.06 9.38
C ALA A 280 -4.65 -22.11 8.85
N LYS A 281 -5.75 -21.72 8.21
CA LYS A 281 -6.71 -22.67 7.63
C LYS A 281 -6.07 -23.40 6.43
N PRO A 282 -6.19 -24.74 6.34
CA PRO A 282 -5.55 -25.51 5.24
C PRO A 282 -5.94 -25.03 3.83
N GLU A 283 -7.17 -24.57 3.65
CA GLU A 283 -7.66 -24.03 2.40
C GLU A 283 -6.97 -22.72 2.01
N ASN A 284 -6.43 -21.97 2.96
CA ASN A 284 -5.77 -20.68 2.75
C ASN A 284 -4.23 -20.77 2.77
N ALA A 285 -3.66 -21.97 2.98
CA ALA A 285 -2.21 -22.15 3.05
C ALA A 285 -1.45 -21.59 1.84
N LYS A 286 -2.04 -21.68 0.64
CA LYS A 286 -1.42 -21.12 -0.57
C LYS A 286 -1.42 -19.57 -0.57
N ALA A 287 -2.44 -18.93 0.00
CA ALA A 287 -2.43 -17.47 0.13
C ALA A 287 -1.39 -17.01 1.15
N ALA A 288 -1.29 -17.70 2.30
CA ALA A 288 -0.26 -17.42 3.29
C ALA A 288 1.16 -17.56 2.69
N GLU A 289 1.44 -18.68 1.99
CA GLU A 289 2.73 -18.91 1.33
C GLU A 289 3.00 -17.86 0.22
N PHE A 290 1.97 -17.45 -0.52
CA PHE A 290 2.09 -16.38 -1.52
C PHE A 290 2.57 -15.08 -0.88
N PHE A 291 1.98 -14.63 0.23
CA PHE A 291 2.39 -13.40 0.91
C PHE A 291 3.82 -13.46 1.45
N THR A 292 4.31 -14.62 1.88
CA THR A 292 5.71 -14.76 2.30
C THR A 292 6.70 -14.60 1.14
N LYS A 293 6.26 -14.88 -0.09
CA LYS A 293 7.09 -14.86 -1.31
C LYS A 293 6.92 -13.61 -2.15
N MET A 294 5.81 -12.88 -1.97
CA MET A 294 5.54 -11.67 -2.74
C MET A 294 6.61 -10.62 -2.47
N LYS A 295 7.32 -10.21 -3.53
CA LYS A 295 8.34 -9.16 -3.51
C LYS A 295 8.12 -8.24 -4.70
N PHE A 296 7.34 -7.20 -4.49
CA PHE A 296 7.02 -6.19 -5.48
C PHE A 296 7.95 -5.00 -5.30
N ASP A 297 8.66 -4.56 -6.33
CA ASP A 297 9.70 -3.56 -6.18
C ASP A 297 9.26 -2.13 -6.53
N ASN A 298 10.00 -1.15 -6.00
CA ASN A 298 9.74 0.27 -6.20
C ASN A 298 9.72 0.67 -7.68
N ALA A 299 10.58 0.08 -8.51
CA ALA A 299 10.69 0.46 -9.91
C ALA A 299 9.44 0.05 -10.69
N ASP A 300 8.94 -1.16 -10.44
CA ASP A 300 7.71 -1.66 -11.05
C ASP A 300 6.51 -0.83 -10.59
N GLN A 301 6.42 -0.56 -9.28
CA GLN A 301 5.34 0.26 -8.74
C GLN A 301 5.35 1.67 -9.35
N ALA A 302 6.50 2.34 -9.39
CA ALA A 302 6.62 3.69 -9.92
C ALA A 302 6.17 3.80 -11.39
N VAL A 303 6.56 2.83 -12.24
CA VAL A 303 6.14 2.81 -13.65
C VAL A 303 4.63 2.66 -13.76
N MET A 304 4.03 1.74 -13.01
CA MET A 304 2.58 1.53 -13.05
C MET A 304 1.80 2.72 -12.46
N LEU A 305 2.33 3.38 -11.43
CA LEU A 305 1.72 4.60 -10.88
C LEU A 305 1.62 5.73 -11.92
N VAL A 306 2.65 5.90 -12.76
CA VAL A 306 2.63 6.85 -13.89
C VAL A 306 1.52 6.47 -14.89
N GLU A 307 1.42 5.20 -15.27
CA GLU A 307 0.38 4.74 -16.19
C GLU A 307 -1.03 5.01 -15.65
N VAL A 308 -1.28 4.71 -14.37
CA VAL A 308 -2.59 4.86 -13.75
C VAL A 308 -2.95 6.33 -13.53
N LYS A 309 -2.06 7.12 -12.92
CA LYS A 309 -2.41 8.48 -12.47
C LYS A 309 -2.06 9.57 -13.47
N GLN A 310 -0.89 9.52 -14.10
CA GLN A 310 -0.51 10.54 -15.07
C GLN A 310 -1.18 10.31 -16.43
N LYS A 311 -1.28 9.05 -16.86
CA LYS A 311 -1.91 8.69 -18.15
C LYS A 311 -3.39 8.30 -18.02
N ASN A 312 -3.93 8.33 -16.80
CA ASN A 312 -5.33 8.05 -16.48
C ASN A 312 -5.83 6.71 -17.03
N ARG A 313 -5.01 5.66 -16.92
CA ARG A 313 -5.35 4.31 -17.37
C ARG A 313 -6.04 3.51 -16.27
N ASP A 314 -6.83 2.53 -16.66
CA ASP A 314 -7.47 1.61 -15.72
C ASP A 314 -6.42 0.79 -14.97
N LEU A 315 -6.54 0.73 -13.64
CA LEU A 315 -5.60 0.06 -12.76
C LEU A 315 -5.49 -1.44 -13.06
N LYS A 316 -6.61 -2.11 -13.33
CA LYS A 316 -6.61 -3.55 -13.60
C LYS A 316 -5.95 -3.87 -14.94
N GLU A 317 -6.14 -3.01 -15.94
CA GLU A 317 -5.48 -3.14 -17.24
C GLU A 317 -3.97 -2.97 -17.10
N VAL A 318 -3.51 -1.96 -16.35
CA VAL A 318 -2.09 -1.72 -16.09
C VAL A 318 -1.44 -2.89 -15.35
N VAL A 319 -2.10 -3.39 -14.30
CA VAL A 319 -1.62 -4.56 -13.55
C VAL A 319 -1.58 -5.82 -14.42
N LYS A 320 -2.60 -6.02 -15.26
CA LYS A 320 -2.61 -7.14 -16.20
C LYS A 320 -1.46 -7.07 -17.18
N GLU A 321 -1.19 -5.91 -17.78
CA GLU A 321 -0.07 -5.73 -18.71
C GLU A 321 1.27 -5.97 -18.03
N TRP A 322 1.46 -5.43 -16.81
CA TRP A 322 2.66 -5.69 -16.04
C TRP A 322 2.84 -7.19 -15.76
N LYS A 323 1.78 -7.88 -15.35
CA LYS A 323 1.79 -9.32 -15.09
C LYS A 323 2.17 -10.11 -16.34
N ASP A 324 1.58 -9.77 -17.50
CA ASP A 324 1.86 -10.42 -18.78
C ASP A 324 3.32 -10.19 -19.22
N ALA A 325 3.87 -9.01 -18.95
CA ALA A 325 5.24 -8.64 -19.33
C ALA A 325 6.33 -9.18 -18.37
N ASN A 326 5.99 -9.51 -17.12
CA ASN A 326 6.96 -9.87 -16.08
C ASN A 326 6.69 -11.26 -15.43
N PRO A 327 6.47 -12.33 -16.22
CA PRO A 327 6.14 -13.65 -15.67
C PRO A 327 7.24 -14.22 -14.78
N ASP A 328 8.50 -13.87 -15.03
CA ASP A 328 9.65 -14.35 -14.25
C ASP A 328 9.74 -13.72 -12.85
N LYS A 329 9.11 -12.56 -12.64
CA LYS A 329 9.00 -11.93 -11.31
C LYS A 329 7.94 -12.64 -10.47
N TRP A 330 6.68 -12.54 -10.86
CA TRP A 330 5.55 -12.96 -10.03
C TRP A 330 5.33 -14.49 -9.97
N LYS A 331 5.75 -15.27 -10.99
CA LYS A 331 5.62 -16.74 -10.92
C LYS A 331 6.41 -17.36 -9.79
N ASN A 332 7.49 -16.71 -9.35
CA ASN A 332 8.26 -17.13 -8.19
C ASN A 332 7.50 -16.97 -6.86
N TRP A 333 6.45 -16.15 -6.85
CA TRP A 333 5.59 -15.96 -5.67
C TRP A 333 4.53 -17.05 -5.54
N ILE A 334 4.27 -17.79 -6.63
CA ILE A 334 3.27 -18.87 -6.64
C ILE A 334 3.78 -20.07 -5.81
N PRO A 335 3.00 -20.53 -4.82
CA PRO A 335 3.26 -21.78 -4.13
C PRO A 335 3.31 -22.97 -5.09
N LYS A 336 4.25 -23.87 -4.86
CA LYS A 336 4.42 -25.08 -5.67
C LYS A 336 3.41 -26.15 -5.35
#